data_b6d65e6cb233144a0af4211903ccf46e
#
_entry.id   b6d65e6cb233144a0af4211903ccf46e
#
_cell.length_a   1.000
_cell.length_b   1.000
_cell.length_c   1.000
_cell.angle_alpha   90.00
_cell.angle_beta   90.00
_cell.angle_gamma   90.00
#
_symmetry.space_group_name_H-M   'P 1'
#
loop_
_entity.id
_entity.type
_entity.pdbx_description
1 polymer ?
#
loop_
_entity_poly.entity_id
_entity_poly.type
_entity_poly.pdbx_seq_one_letter_code
_entity_poly.pdbx_strand_id
1 'polypeptide(L)'
;MARSVCGRRGLASALVAALALIAGPAASAGGAVGPLSFIENGTIRVGVDLSDGGKITYLSPLRGEQAHDLLQDVQQSYYGGTPDATWHVAANGGTVLLNRNNGRTIYTKVIPSRDGFASRQCSCTLETWVSLKGNTVHVRNRLMNTGGGTVAFTPHAQELPALYTTGDAYRLFTYDGTTPFTGAPLREVTDDRGGFFVPGPSFLATEHWAALVNDEGFGVGLFEPSLTRFSGIPGNEYAVDYGWINGYLASSTTENLDSTPVYTYDYTLVVGSLDNIRAYAFTHRPDPRPNYLFRTGRQHWWELNASDPAGSVHGALRLYPDHYDPQLYGPETAFSANGVRTLYIRGAWHTQQASGQLFWASGNGFDGDHVTTFYVRPDGRFHTYAVPLADVVGWTGTIRGLRLDFVGDRAEPGRWVDLACISWRACPPDRRGERRLMRSPPSTVFLDSFDSSLNASFWSRETGSAGTSAESSQGRLVLTVDPEALPAAGSGYITAGTDSVCRLAGNYDVRVAYKLLEWPAANGVDVLLEGSGSTVGRRNRNGEAYFAAAASVGSDSVTTDLAGSLRLVRNRSLMLAYYRRDGRWVLLSRSDAMRGETFVRLAVRAAGADFSNEEVQVAFDNFRVLRGRLSCP
;
A
#
# COMPACT_ATOMS: atom_id res chain seq x y z
N MET A 1 10.55 24.57 -44.30
CA MET A 1 10.57 25.33 -43.04
C MET A 1 9.22 25.17 -42.37
N ALA A 2 9.10 24.23 -41.48
CA ALA A 2 7.90 24.05 -40.65
C ALA A 2 8.38 23.73 -39.22
N ARG A 3 8.13 24.64 -38.30
CA ARG A 3 8.45 24.49 -36.89
C ARG A 3 7.38 23.61 -36.25
N SER A 4 7.80 22.44 -35.80
CA SER A 4 6.99 21.56 -34.93
C SER A 4 7.08 22.08 -33.49
N VAL A 5 5.93 22.46 -32.93
CA VAL A 5 5.78 22.84 -31.53
C VAL A 5 5.48 21.58 -30.77
N CYS A 6 6.45 21.12 -30.01
CA CYS A 6 6.29 19.97 -29.10
C CYS A 6 5.58 20.46 -27.83
N GLY A 7 4.31 20.10 -27.66
CA GLY A 7 3.51 20.40 -26.48
C GLY A 7 3.95 19.54 -25.31
N ARG A 8 4.42 20.18 -24.25
CA ARG A 8 4.63 19.58 -22.93
C ARG A 8 3.27 19.11 -22.39
N ARG A 9 3.05 17.83 -22.32
CA ARG A 9 1.98 17.25 -21.49
C ARG A 9 2.52 17.11 -20.06
N GLY A 10 2.15 18.05 -19.22
CA GLY A 10 2.32 17.93 -17.78
C GLY A 10 1.46 16.75 -17.29
N LEU A 11 2.08 15.87 -16.53
CA LEU A 11 1.37 14.90 -15.69
C LEU A 11 0.58 15.69 -14.64
N ALA A 12 -0.69 15.90 -14.91
CA ALA A 12 -1.63 16.38 -13.91
C ALA A 12 -1.90 15.20 -12.96
N SER A 13 -1.35 15.27 -11.76
CA SER A 13 -1.78 14.44 -10.64
C SER A 13 -3.28 14.68 -10.47
N ALA A 14 -4.09 13.66 -10.77
CA ALA A 14 -5.51 13.71 -10.52
C ALA A 14 -5.73 13.65 -9.00
N LEU A 15 -5.82 14.81 -8.36
CA LEU A 15 -6.39 14.94 -7.03
C LEU A 15 -7.89 14.64 -7.15
N VAL A 16 -8.30 13.46 -6.74
CA VAL A 16 -9.72 13.16 -6.53
C VAL A 16 -10.10 13.82 -5.21
N ALA A 17 -10.77 14.97 -5.31
CA ALA A 17 -11.40 15.62 -4.17
C ALA A 17 -12.56 14.74 -3.69
N ALA A 18 -12.41 14.09 -2.56
CA ALA A 18 -13.54 13.50 -1.83
C ALA A 18 -14.38 14.66 -1.30
N LEU A 19 -15.54 14.89 -1.90
CA LEU A 19 -16.57 15.77 -1.30
C LEU A 19 -17.07 15.07 -0.02
N ALA A 20 -16.58 15.50 1.14
CA ALA A 20 -17.23 15.20 2.40
C ALA A 20 -18.55 15.97 2.42
N LEU A 21 -19.67 15.25 2.30
CA LEU A 21 -20.98 15.79 2.63
C LEU A 21 -20.94 16.17 4.13
N ILE A 22 -20.90 17.46 4.41
CA ILE A 22 -21.07 18.00 5.75
C ILE A 22 -22.52 17.75 6.11
N ALA A 23 -22.80 16.66 6.83
CA ALA A 23 -24.01 16.53 7.59
C ALA A 23 -23.96 17.58 8.70
N GLY A 24 -24.89 18.50 8.71
CA GLY A 24 -25.00 19.53 9.72
C GLY A 24 -24.99 18.94 11.13
N PRO A 25 -24.64 19.76 12.16
CA PRO A 25 -24.43 19.28 13.50
C PRO A 25 -25.75 18.74 14.08
N ALA A 26 -25.83 17.42 14.22
CA ALA A 26 -26.68 16.87 15.26
C ALA A 26 -26.01 17.27 16.58
N ALA A 27 -26.71 18.06 17.38
CA ALA A 27 -26.31 18.38 18.73
C ALA A 27 -25.92 17.07 19.43
N SER A 28 -24.65 16.89 19.74
CA SER A 28 -24.19 15.78 20.55
C SER A 28 -24.74 16.00 21.96
N ALA A 29 -25.86 15.35 22.27
CA ALA A 29 -26.18 15.02 23.64
C ALA A 29 -24.92 14.40 24.22
N GLY A 30 -24.45 14.86 25.39
CA GLY A 30 -23.22 14.41 26.03
C GLY A 30 -23.14 12.89 26.02
N GLY A 31 -22.34 12.35 25.10
CA GLY A 31 -22.11 10.92 24.96
C GLY A 31 -21.42 10.45 26.24
N ALA A 32 -21.94 9.39 26.83
CA ALA A 32 -21.26 8.70 27.91
C ALA A 32 -19.82 8.44 27.46
N VAL A 33 -18.86 9.02 28.17
CA VAL A 33 -17.42 8.79 27.94
C VAL A 33 -17.21 7.29 28.06
N GLY A 34 -16.91 6.62 26.96
CA GLY A 34 -16.62 5.19 26.95
C GLY A 34 -15.44 4.88 27.88
N PRO A 35 -15.16 3.61 28.21
CA PRO A 35 -14.12 3.27 29.15
C PRO A 35 -12.74 3.65 28.58
N LEU A 36 -12.20 4.79 29.03
CA LEU A 36 -10.85 5.23 28.74
C LEU A 36 -9.85 4.38 29.54
N SER A 37 -8.84 3.85 28.84
CA SER A 37 -7.69 3.23 29.46
C SER A 37 -6.58 4.26 29.63
N PHE A 38 -6.16 4.53 30.88
CA PHE A 38 -5.17 5.56 31.20
C PHE A 38 -3.86 4.99 31.71
N ILE A 39 -2.76 5.67 31.37
CA ILE A 39 -1.47 5.59 32.09
C ILE A 39 -0.96 7.01 32.37
N GLU A 40 -0.22 7.16 33.46
CA GLU A 40 0.44 8.39 33.86
C GLU A 40 1.81 8.12 34.48
N ASN A 41 2.71 9.09 34.44
CA ASN A 41 4.07 8.95 34.95
C ASN A 41 4.50 10.09 35.89
N GLY A 42 3.55 10.86 36.42
CA GLY A 42 3.81 12.03 37.26
C GLY A 42 4.11 13.34 36.52
N THR A 43 4.32 13.28 35.19
CA THR A 43 4.50 14.44 34.30
C THR A 43 3.30 14.64 33.39
N ILE A 44 2.90 13.58 32.69
CA ILE A 44 1.79 13.58 31.74
C ILE A 44 0.87 12.38 31.97
N ARG A 45 -0.36 12.50 31.51
CA ARG A 45 -1.35 11.43 31.45
C ARG A 45 -1.83 11.26 30.01
N VAL A 46 -1.94 10.01 29.55
CA VAL A 46 -2.50 9.66 28.24
C VAL A 46 -3.67 8.70 28.41
N GLY A 47 -4.72 8.86 27.58
CA GLY A 47 -5.92 8.04 27.58
C GLY A 47 -6.19 7.47 26.19
N VAL A 48 -6.58 6.19 26.16
CA VAL A 48 -6.96 5.44 24.96
C VAL A 48 -8.43 5.08 25.07
N ASP A 49 -9.23 5.45 24.08
CA ASP A 49 -10.67 5.18 24.04
C ASP A 49 -10.94 3.76 23.53
N LEU A 50 -11.45 2.92 24.43
CA LEU A 50 -11.77 1.53 24.11
C LEU A 50 -13.13 1.37 23.43
N SER A 51 -13.96 2.40 23.43
CA SER A 51 -15.25 2.40 22.73
C SER A 51 -15.12 2.88 21.28
N ASP A 52 -14.00 3.55 20.95
CA ASP A 52 -13.76 4.09 19.62
C ASP A 52 -12.42 3.60 19.04
N GLY A 53 -12.34 2.31 18.78
CA GLY A 53 -11.23 1.67 18.08
C GLY A 53 -9.87 1.75 18.78
N GLY A 54 -9.78 2.16 20.04
CA GLY A 54 -8.51 2.24 20.76
C GLY A 54 -7.62 3.41 20.34
N LYS A 55 -8.17 4.46 19.77
CA LYS A 55 -7.44 5.70 19.48
C LYS A 55 -7.06 6.44 20.76
N ILE A 56 -6.01 7.24 20.67
CA ILE A 56 -5.61 8.13 21.77
C ILE A 56 -6.51 9.37 21.71
N THR A 57 -7.31 9.61 22.76
CA THR A 57 -8.27 10.72 22.80
C THR A 57 -8.04 11.64 24.00
N TYR A 58 -6.97 11.42 24.74
CA TYR A 58 -6.63 12.26 25.88
C TYR A 58 -5.11 12.33 26.06
N LEU A 59 -4.59 13.55 26.19
CA LEU A 59 -3.20 13.80 26.54
C LEU A 59 -3.09 15.13 27.30
N SER A 60 -2.69 15.07 28.55
CA SER A 60 -2.58 16.27 29.38
C SER A 60 -1.32 16.26 30.24
N PRO A 61 -0.66 17.40 30.43
CA PRO A 61 0.23 17.60 31.56
C PRO A 61 -0.54 17.43 32.89
N LEU A 62 0.13 16.95 33.92
CA LEU A 62 -0.49 16.74 35.23
C LEU A 62 -0.43 17.97 36.15
N ARG A 63 0.37 18.97 35.80
CA ARG A 63 0.64 20.14 36.65
C ARG A 63 0.83 21.41 35.80
N GLY A 64 0.60 22.55 36.45
CA GLY A 64 0.76 23.87 35.84
C GLY A 64 -0.52 24.41 35.22
N GLU A 65 -0.44 25.62 34.70
CA GLU A 65 -1.57 26.32 34.06
C GLU A 65 -2.01 25.61 32.75
N GLN A 66 -1.13 24.86 32.17
CA GLN A 66 -1.34 24.07 30.93
C GLN A 66 -1.88 22.65 31.21
N ALA A 67 -2.37 22.35 32.43
CA ALA A 67 -2.88 21.03 32.81
C ALA A 67 -4.31 20.81 32.32
N HIS A 68 -4.49 20.81 31.00
CA HIS A 68 -5.74 20.50 30.29
C HIS A 68 -5.49 19.52 29.15
N ASP A 69 -6.55 18.98 28.57
CA ASP A 69 -6.46 18.05 27.45
C ASP A 69 -6.04 18.79 26.17
N LEU A 70 -5.02 18.29 25.50
CA LEU A 70 -4.46 18.86 24.27
C LEU A 70 -5.01 18.19 23.00
N LEU A 71 -5.72 17.06 23.12
CA LEU A 71 -6.09 16.25 21.99
C LEU A 71 -7.60 16.13 21.79
N GLN A 72 -8.03 16.23 20.55
CA GLN A 72 -9.28 15.65 20.11
C GLN A 72 -9.09 14.14 19.91
N ASP A 73 -8.15 13.76 19.06
CA ASP A 73 -7.74 12.38 18.91
C ASP A 73 -6.39 12.22 18.17
N VAL A 74 -5.83 11.02 18.23
CA VAL A 74 -4.75 10.56 17.35
C VAL A 74 -5.20 9.30 16.64
N GLN A 75 -5.35 9.41 15.35
CA GLN A 75 -5.74 8.33 14.48
C GLN A 75 -4.49 7.60 14.01
N GLN A 76 -4.47 6.28 14.17
CA GLN A 76 -3.26 5.50 13.97
C GLN A 76 -2.94 5.21 12.49
N SER A 77 -3.91 5.33 11.61
CA SER A 77 -3.72 5.22 10.18
C SER A 77 -4.90 5.84 9.45
N TYR A 78 -4.60 6.59 8.41
CA TYR A 78 -5.60 7.12 7.49
C TYR A 78 -5.28 6.61 6.08
N TYR A 79 -6.26 5.98 5.45
CA TYR A 79 -6.14 5.44 4.11
C TYR A 79 -7.29 5.96 3.26
N GLY A 80 -7.01 6.90 2.39
CA GLY A 80 -8.00 7.53 1.53
C GLY A 80 -7.93 7.06 0.08
N GLY A 81 -9.08 7.02 -0.58
CA GLY A 81 -9.13 7.06 -2.03
C GLY A 81 -9.45 5.77 -2.76
N THR A 82 -9.73 4.65 -2.08
CA THR A 82 -10.23 3.44 -2.75
C THR A 82 -11.52 2.92 -2.12
N PRO A 83 -12.38 2.20 -2.88
CA PRO A 83 -13.63 1.62 -2.35
C PRO A 83 -13.43 0.64 -1.19
N ASP A 84 -12.22 0.07 -1.08
CA ASP A 84 -11.85 -0.88 -0.04
C ASP A 84 -10.95 -0.25 1.03
N ALA A 85 -10.73 1.06 0.95
CA ALA A 85 -9.88 1.81 1.86
C ALA A 85 -10.35 1.71 3.30
N THR A 86 -9.38 1.61 4.19
CA THR A 86 -9.57 1.74 5.63
C THR A 86 -9.42 3.21 5.96
N TRP A 87 -10.50 3.90 6.16
CA TRP A 87 -10.49 5.28 6.67
C TRP A 87 -10.31 5.22 8.17
N HIS A 88 -9.31 5.97 8.67
CA HIS A 88 -9.11 6.10 10.11
C HIS A 88 -9.10 4.72 10.81
N VAL A 89 -8.04 3.97 10.58
CA VAL A 89 -7.78 2.73 11.30
C VAL A 89 -7.84 2.99 12.77
N ALA A 90 -8.71 2.74 13.54
CA ALA A 90 -8.99 3.09 14.91
C ALA A 90 -9.91 4.30 15.09
N ALA A 91 -10.49 4.89 14.04
CA ALA A 91 -11.52 5.89 14.21
C ALA A 91 -12.92 5.28 14.07
N ASN A 92 -13.89 5.92 14.73
CA ASN A 92 -15.32 5.76 14.49
C ASN A 92 -15.80 4.31 14.33
N GLY A 93 -15.68 3.52 15.39
CA GLY A 93 -16.30 2.22 15.45
C GLY A 93 -15.39 1.02 15.15
N GLY A 94 -14.07 1.18 15.16
CA GLY A 94 -13.16 0.03 15.22
C GLY A 94 -13.45 -0.85 16.44
N THR A 95 -13.40 -2.18 16.25
CA THR A 95 -13.71 -3.12 17.34
C THR A 95 -12.45 -3.45 18.13
N VAL A 96 -12.41 -3.08 19.40
CA VAL A 96 -11.32 -3.47 20.31
C VAL A 96 -11.48 -4.94 20.70
N LEU A 97 -10.56 -5.78 20.23
CA LEU A 97 -10.52 -7.21 20.55
C LEU A 97 -9.83 -7.49 21.89
N LEU A 98 -8.84 -6.68 22.24
CA LEU A 98 -8.04 -6.88 23.43
C LEU A 98 -7.46 -5.55 23.90
N ASN A 99 -7.59 -5.29 25.20
CA ASN A 99 -6.87 -4.24 25.89
C ASN A 99 -6.08 -4.85 27.06
N ARG A 100 -4.85 -4.41 27.24
CA ARG A 100 -4.02 -4.72 28.42
C ARG A 100 -3.37 -3.44 28.90
N ASN A 101 -3.63 -3.07 30.14
CA ASN A 101 -3.02 -1.94 30.78
C ASN A 101 -2.30 -2.42 32.06
N ASN A 102 -0.97 -2.24 32.11
CA ASN A 102 -0.15 -2.64 33.26
C ASN A 102 0.34 -1.44 34.09
N GLY A 103 -0.26 -0.25 33.89
CA GLY A 103 0.11 1.02 34.53
C GLY A 103 1.34 1.71 33.90
N ARG A 104 2.06 1.05 32.97
CA ARG A 104 3.23 1.60 32.27
C ARG A 104 3.05 1.60 30.76
N THR A 105 2.26 0.65 30.27
CA THR A 105 1.98 0.47 28.84
C THR A 105 0.52 0.09 28.67
N ILE A 106 -0.15 0.76 27.73
CA ILE A 106 -1.43 0.30 27.20
C ILE A 106 -1.13 -0.44 25.91
N TYR A 107 -1.64 -1.66 25.81
CA TYR A 107 -1.66 -2.43 24.58
C TYR A 107 -3.09 -2.63 24.12
N THR A 108 -3.38 -2.30 22.87
CA THR A 108 -4.65 -2.60 22.24
C THR A 108 -4.45 -3.45 21.00
N LYS A 109 -5.42 -4.33 20.73
CA LYS A 109 -5.57 -5.02 19.45
C LYS A 109 -6.98 -4.77 18.95
N VAL A 110 -7.09 -4.23 17.74
CA VAL A 110 -8.35 -3.81 17.15
C VAL A 110 -8.55 -4.40 15.76
N ILE A 111 -9.81 -4.56 15.36
CA ILE A 111 -10.19 -4.63 13.94
C ILE A 111 -10.64 -3.22 13.57
N PRO A 112 -9.88 -2.53 12.71
CA PRO A 112 -10.25 -1.19 12.28
C PRO A 112 -11.56 -1.17 11.50
N SER A 113 -12.29 -0.07 11.57
CA SER A 113 -13.43 0.16 10.69
C SER A 113 -12.95 0.52 9.27
N ARG A 114 -13.74 0.17 8.26
CA ARG A 114 -13.60 0.67 6.89
C ARG A 114 -14.50 1.89 6.71
N ASP A 115 -13.99 2.88 5.98
CA ASP A 115 -14.77 4.07 5.59
C ASP A 115 -15.42 4.80 6.79
N GLY A 116 -14.85 4.70 8.00
CA GLY A 116 -15.44 5.31 9.20
C GLY A 116 -16.77 4.71 9.66
N PHE A 117 -17.20 3.59 9.09
CA PHE A 117 -18.45 2.91 9.46
C PHE A 117 -18.16 1.64 10.26
N ALA A 118 -18.71 1.56 11.47
CA ALA A 118 -18.57 0.40 12.36
C ALA A 118 -19.04 -0.94 11.72
N SER A 119 -19.96 -0.87 10.77
CA SER A 119 -20.47 -2.04 10.05
C SER A 119 -19.51 -2.60 8.99
N ARG A 120 -18.46 -1.86 8.63
CA ARG A 120 -17.48 -2.25 7.63
C ARG A 120 -16.11 -2.40 8.28
N GLN A 121 -15.78 -3.62 8.62
CA GLN A 121 -14.50 -3.91 9.23
C GLN A 121 -13.42 -4.23 8.18
N CYS A 122 -12.18 -3.84 8.50
CA CYS A 122 -11.00 -4.21 7.74
C CYS A 122 -10.76 -5.73 7.82
N SER A 123 -10.28 -6.33 6.75
CA SER A 123 -9.66 -7.67 6.79
C SER A 123 -8.25 -7.59 7.36
N CYS A 124 -8.09 -6.86 8.45
CA CYS A 124 -6.82 -6.61 9.11
C CYS A 124 -6.98 -6.49 10.63
N THR A 125 -5.88 -6.51 11.36
CA THR A 125 -5.83 -6.13 12.78
C THR A 125 -4.72 -5.12 13.00
N LEU A 126 -4.99 -4.13 13.84
CA LEU A 126 -4.00 -3.18 14.30
C LEU A 126 -3.68 -3.47 15.77
N GLU A 127 -2.41 -3.57 16.08
CA GLU A 127 -1.89 -3.63 17.44
C GLU A 127 -1.14 -2.33 17.77
N THR A 128 -1.48 -1.71 18.90
CA THR A 128 -0.87 -0.46 19.33
C THR A 128 -0.33 -0.60 20.75
N TRP A 129 0.90 -0.15 20.97
CA TRP A 129 1.54 -0.04 22.29
C TRP A 129 1.79 1.44 22.58
N VAL A 130 1.23 1.92 23.69
CA VAL A 130 1.39 3.30 24.18
C VAL A 130 2.14 3.28 25.50
N SER A 131 3.24 4.00 25.60
CA SER A 131 4.04 4.11 26.82
C SER A 131 4.55 5.51 27.05
N LEU A 132 4.87 5.85 28.33
CA LEU A 132 5.29 7.19 28.73
C LEU A 132 6.73 7.22 29.22
N LYS A 133 7.45 8.30 28.85
CA LYS A 133 8.78 8.61 29.37
C LYS A 133 8.96 10.11 29.51
N GLY A 134 9.04 10.64 30.76
CA GLY A 134 9.06 12.08 31.00
C GLY A 134 7.81 12.75 30.40
N ASN A 135 8.02 13.73 29.56
CA ASN A 135 6.95 14.45 28.86
C ASN A 135 6.63 13.87 27.46
N THR A 136 6.96 12.60 27.20
CA THR A 136 6.76 11.98 25.89
C THR A 136 5.86 10.76 25.95
N VAL A 137 5.06 10.59 24.87
CA VAL A 137 4.25 9.41 24.58
C VAL A 137 4.92 8.67 23.44
N HIS A 138 5.42 7.47 23.67
CA HIS A 138 5.95 6.60 22.64
C HIS A 138 4.86 5.65 22.17
N VAL A 139 4.58 5.67 20.87
CA VAL A 139 3.57 4.84 20.24
C VAL A 139 4.22 3.95 19.19
N ARG A 140 3.93 2.67 19.29
CA ARG A 140 4.32 1.68 18.29
C ARG A 140 3.08 1.00 17.73
N ASN A 141 3.02 0.86 16.42
CA ASN A 141 1.93 0.24 15.70
C ASN A 141 2.39 -0.97 14.90
N ARG A 142 1.50 -1.98 14.81
CA ARG A 142 1.67 -3.13 13.93
C ARG A 142 0.35 -3.47 13.26
N LEU A 143 0.23 -3.12 12.00
CA LEU A 143 -0.87 -3.53 11.13
C LEU A 143 -0.59 -4.94 10.60
N MET A 144 -1.57 -5.83 10.70
CA MET A 144 -1.50 -7.19 10.16
C MET A 144 -2.68 -7.42 9.22
N ASN A 145 -2.40 -7.57 7.93
CA ASN A 145 -3.39 -7.93 6.94
C ASN A 145 -3.73 -9.43 7.02
N THR A 146 -5.01 -9.74 7.24
CA THR A 146 -5.51 -11.12 7.31
C THR A 146 -6.25 -11.52 6.05
N GLY A 147 -6.58 -10.57 5.18
CA GLY A 147 -7.39 -10.75 3.98
C GLY A 147 -6.73 -11.53 2.83
N GLY A 148 -5.47 -11.91 3.00
CA GLY A 148 -4.77 -12.80 2.06
C GLY A 148 -4.53 -12.17 0.68
N GLY A 149 -4.40 -10.86 0.58
CA GLY A 149 -4.03 -10.18 -0.66
C GLY A 149 -5.08 -10.37 -1.77
N THR A 150 -6.33 -10.16 -1.46
CA THR A 150 -7.42 -10.27 -2.44
C THR A 150 -7.58 -9.00 -3.27
N VAL A 151 -6.96 -7.90 -2.85
CA VAL A 151 -6.93 -6.64 -3.62
C VAL A 151 -5.52 -6.07 -3.46
N ALA A 152 -4.83 -5.83 -4.55
CA ALA A 152 -3.63 -5.02 -4.57
C ALA A 152 -4.06 -3.60 -4.92
N PHE A 153 -3.69 -2.65 -4.09
CA PHE A 153 -3.87 -1.23 -4.37
C PHE A 153 -2.55 -0.62 -4.79
N THR A 154 -2.62 0.39 -5.63
CA THR A 154 -1.47 1.25 -5.88
C THR A 154 -1.04 1.92 -4.58
N PRO A 155 0.26 2.19 -4.40
CA PRO A 155 0.72 2.96 -3.26
C PRO A 155 0.01 4.30 -3.15
N HIS A 156 -0.42 4.65 -1.94
CA HIS A 156 -1.15 5.90 -1.64
C HIS A 156 -0.45 6.70 -0.55
N ALA A 157 -0.71 8.00 -0.53
CA ALA A 157 -0.33 8.83 0.59
C ALA A 157 -1.06 8.37 1.86
N GLN A 158 -0.29 8.09 2.90
CA GLN A 158 -0.75 7.64 4.21
C GLN A 158 -0.36 8.66 5.27
N GLU A 159 -1.21 8.79 6.28
CA GLU A 159 -0.99 9.59 7.49
C GLU A 159 -0.73 8.64 8.66
N LEU A 160 0.51 8.58 9.13
CA LEU A 160 0.97 7.59 10.09
C LEU A 160 1.76 8.23 11.24
N PRO A 161 1.09 8.90 12.20
CA PRO A 161 -0.34 9.07 12.44
C PRO A 161 -0.92 10.38 11.92
N ALA A 162 -2.25 10.55 12.10
CA ALA A 162 -2.93 11.83 12.05
C ALA A 162 -3.31 12.28 13.46
N LEU A 163 -2.84 13.44 13.87
CA LEU A 163 -3.06 14.06 15.17
C LEU A 163 -4.03 15.25 15.02
N TYR A 164 -5.05 15.30 15.85
CA TYR A 164 -5.99 16.41 15.93
C TYR A 164 -5.95 17.00 17.34
N THR A 165 -5.79 18.33 17.42
CA THR A 165 -5.80 19.04 18.70
C THR A 165 -7.15 19.65 18.98
N THR A 166 -7.37 19.97 20.24
CA THR A 166 -8.50 20.76 20.73
C THR A 166 -7.98 21.94 21.55
N GLY A 167 -8.88 22.86 21.90
CA GLY A 167 -8.52 24.00 22.74
C GLY A 167 -7.59 24.98 22.02
N ASP A 168 -6.59 25.45 22.75
CA ASP A 168 -5.68 26.53 22.35
C ASP A 168 -4.43 26.08 21.57
N ALA A 169 -4.22 24.79 21.33
CA ALA A 169 -3.09 24.27 20.55
C ALA A 169 -3.40 24.32 19.04
N TYR A 170 -3.31 25.48 18.42
CA TYR A 170 -3.76 25.75 17.06
C TYR A 170 -2.69 26.32 16.11
N ARG A 171 -1.56 26.82 16.62
CA ARG A 171 -0.47 27.36 15.81
C ARG A 171 0.49 26.25 15.40
N LEU A 172 0.75 26.11 14.10
CA LEU A 172 1.56 25.02 13.55
C LEU A 172 3.00 25.49 13.28
N PHE A 173 3.97 24.82 13.88
CA PHE A 173 5.39 25.13 13.73
C PHE A 173 6.20 23.92 13.29
N THR A 174 7.25 24.17 12.49
CA THR A 174 8.26 23.20 12.10
C THR A 174 9.59 23.89 11.75
N TYR A 175 10.62 23.10 11.45
CA TYR A 175 11.80 23.55 10.76
C TYR A 175 11.89 22.87 9.37
N ASP A 176 11.87 23.67 8.30
CA ASP A 176 11.90 23.22 6.90
C ASP A 176 13.14 23.67 6.12
N GLY A 177 14.11 24.26 6.84
CA GLY A 177 15.33 24.78 6.23
C GLY A 177 16.32 23.70 5.79
N THR A 178 17.36 24.14 5.09
CA THR A 178 18.41 23.26 4.54
C THR A 178 19.52 22.90 5.52
N THR A 179 19.52 23.49 6.71
CA THR A 179 20.53 23.26 7.77
C THR A 179 19.88 22.76 9.06
N PRO A 180 19.28 21.54 9.04
CA PRO A 180 18.58 21.01 10.20
C PRO A 180 19.52 20.83 11.41
N PHE A 181 18.94 20.91 12.61
CA PHE A 181 19.63 20.73 13.89
C PHE A 181 20.76 21.75 14.16
N THR A 182 20.62 22.97 13.63
CA THR A 182 21.58 24.08 13.88
C THR A 182 21.03 25.17 14.80
N GLY A 183 19.75 25.08 15.20
CA GLY A 183 19.07 26.12 15.98
C GLY A 183 18.57 27.31 15.13
N ALA A 184 18.58 27.20 13.80
CA ALA A 184 18.03 28.24 12.92
C ALA A 184 16.52 28.47 13.20
N PRO A 185 15.96 29.64 12.84
CA PRO A 185 14.58 30.02 13.17
C PRO A 185 13.56 29.00 12.66
N LEU A 186 12.53 28.76 13.46
CA LEU A 186 11.38 27.95 13.06
C LEU A 186 10.51 28.70 12.06
N ARG A 187 9.77 27.93 11.29
CA ARG A 187 8.71 28.44 10.44
C ARG A 187 7.35 28.16 11.07
N GLU A 188 6.51 29.17 11.14
CA GLU A 188 5.10 28.99 11.36
C GLU A 188 4.43 28.63 10.02
N VAL A 189 3.73 27.50 10.00
CA VAL A 189 2.99 27.03 8.82
C VAL A 189 1.62 27.67 8.85
N THR A 190 1.29 28.45 7.81
CA THR A 190 -0.02 29.10 7.64
C THR A 190 -0.77 28.45 6.49
N ASP A 191 -2.10 28.49 6.56
CA ASP A 191 -2.97 28.06 5.45
C ASP A 191 -3.87 29.23 5.05
N ASP A 192 -3.57 29.81 3.89
CA ASP A 192 -4.30 30.98 3.36
C ASP A 192 -5.68 30.63 2.78
N ARG A 193 -6.08 29.35 2.78
CA ARG A 193 -7.37 28.91 2.22
C ARG A 193 -8.58 29.26 3.09
N GLY A 194 -8.35 29.66 4.34
CA GLY A 194 -9.39 30.13 5.26
C GLY A 194 -10.41 29.06 5.61
N GLY A 195 -9.98 28.01 6.29
CA GLY A 195 -10.85 26.94 6.77
C GLY A 195 -10.13 25.62 6.98
N PHE A 196 -10.82 24.65 7.54
CA PHE A 196 -10.28 23.31 7.77
C PHE A 196 -10.51 22.45 6.52
N PHE A 197 -9.50 22.34 5.66
CA PHE A 197 -9.55 21.55 4.41
C PHE A 197 -8.51 20.43 4.44
N VAL A 198 -8.95 19.19 4.50
CA VAL A 198 -8.08 18.00 4.39
C VAL A 198 -7.95 17.60 2.90
N PRO A 199 -6.75 17.30 2.38
CA PRO A 199 -5.47 17.36 3.08
C PRO A 199 -4.99 18.81 3.26
N GLY A 200 -4.34 19.05 4.41
CA GLY A 200 -3.67 20.31 4.69
C GLY A 200 -2.47 20.58 3.80
N PRO A 201 -1.82 21.75 3.94
CA PRO A 201 -0.55 22.02 3.29
C PRO A 201 0.45 20.92 3.63
N SER A 202 1.12 20.39 2.59
CA SER A 202 2.21 19.44 2.76
C SER A 202 3.53 20.19 2.78
N PHE A 203 4.40 19.87 3.74
CA PHE A 203 5.69 20.53 3.93
C PHE A 203 6.77 19.54 4.33
N LEU A 204 8.04 19.94 4.18
CA LEU A 204 9.17 19.18 4.68
C LEU A 204 9.50 19.67 6.09
N ALA A 205 9.54 18.75 7.04
CA ALA A 205 10.04 18.95 8.39
C ALA A 205 11.45 18.35 8.48
N THR A 206 12.48 19.11 8.11
CA THR A 206 13.84 18.58 7.95
C THR A 206 14.51 18.20 9.29
N GLU A 207 13.92 18.60 10.41
CA GLU A 207 14.26 18.12 11.76
C GLU A 207 13.36 16.96 12.23
N HIS A 208 12.54 16.37 11.34
CA HIS A 208 11.66 15.21 11.59
C HIS A 208 10.55 15.44 12.61
N TRP A 209 10.09 16.69 12.78
CA TRP A 209 9.01 17.03 13.67
C TRP A 209 8.21 18.25 13.21
N ALA A 210 6.96 18.32 13.67
CA ALA A 210 6.16 19.52 13.66
C ALA A 210 5.32 19.56 14.95
N ALA A 211 4.80 20.73 15.31
CA ALA A 211 4.05 20.91 16.55
C ALA A 211 2.86 21.84 16.38
N LEU A 212 1.78 21.53 17.07
CA LEU A 212 0.65 22.41 17.30
C LEU A 212 0.75 22.95 18.73
N VAL A 213 0.75 24.28 18.86
CA VAL A 213 0.96 24.96 20.13
C VAL A 213 0.01 26.17 20.27
N ASN A 214 -0.15 26.65 21.49
CA ASN A 214 -0.89 27.87 21.82
C ASN A 214 -0.02 29.13 21.61
N ASP A 215 -0.54 30.30 22.00
CA ASP A 215 0.15 31.58 21.89
C ASP A 215 1.40 31.69 22.77
N GLU A 216 1.45 30.97 23.87
CA GLU A 216 2.63 30.87 24.74
C GLU A 216 3.68 29.89 24.16
N GLY A 217 3.39 29.25 23.02
CA GLY A 217 4.25 28.27 22.39
C GLY A 217 4.27 26.92 23.10
N PHE A 218 3.25 26.60 23.89
CA PHE A 218 3.10 25.31 24.56
C PHE A 218 2.07 24.42 23.84
N GLY A 219 2.33 23.10 23.75
CA GLY A 219 1.40 22.17 23.13
C GLY A 219 1.97 20.79 22.92
N VAL A 220 1.72 20.21 21.74
CA VAL A 220 2.12 18.86 21.39
C VAL A 220 2.88 18.82 20.06
N GLY A 221 4.05 18.20 20.07
CA GLY A 221 4.86 17.90 18.88
C GLY A 221 4.72 16.45 18.47
N LEU A 222 4.67 16.21 17.16
CA LEU A 222 4.79 14.91 16.54
C LEU A 222 6.22 14.75 15.99
N PHE A 223 6.96 13.78 16.51
CA PHE A 223 8.29 13.43 16.07
C PHE A 223 8.27 12.04 15.41
N GLU A 224 8.73 11.97 14.15
CA GLU A 224 8.82 10.74 13.36
C GLU A 224 10.21 10.64 12.71
N PRO A 225 11.16 9.88 13.30
CA PRO A 225 12.55 9.92 12.87
C PRO A 225 12.82 9.35 11.48
N SER A 226 11.88 8.60 10.91
CA SER A 226 12.02 7.97 9.59
C SER A 226 11.45 8.83 8.45
N LEU A 227 10.66 9.86 8.76
CA LEU A 227 9.97 10.68 7.79
C LEU A 227 10.33 12.16 7.92
N THR A 228 10.33 12.85 6.79
CA THR A 228 10.51 14.32 6.72
C THR A 228 9.31 15.01 6.10
N ARG A 229 8.39 14.28 5.48
CA ARG A 229 7.17 14.88 4.95
C ARG A 229 6.07 14.87 5.98
N PHE A 230 5.47 16.04 6.16
CA PHE A 230 4.33 16.25 7.04
C PHE A 230 3.22 16.98 6.29
N SER A 231 2.00 16.85 6.78
CA SER A 231 0.83 17.65 6.39
C SER A 231 0.23 18.24 7.64
N GLY A 232 -0.33 19.43 7.54
CA GLY A 232 -0.96 20.03 8.72
C GLY A 232 -1.83 21.22 8.35
N ILE A 233 -2.80 21.50 9.20
CA ILE A 233 -3.69 22.65 9.10
C ILE A 233 -3.64 23.36 10.45
N PRO A 234 -3.19 24.61 10.51
CA PRO A 234 -3.32 25.41 11.74
C PRO A 234 -4.81 25.62 12.05
N GLY A 235 -5.12 25.71 13.31
CA GLY A 235 -6.47 26.00 13.79
C GLY A 235 -6.76 27.50 13.84
N ASN A 236 -7.74 27.84 14.68
CA ASN A 236 -8.19 29.21 14.88
C ASN A 236 -8.37 29.48 16.38
N GLU A 237 -7.88 30.61 16.87
CA GLU A 237 -8.03 31.04 18.24
C GLU A 237 -9.51 31.08 18.73
N TYR A 238 -10.46 31.28 17.81
CA TYR A 238 -11.89 31.32 18.13
C TYR A 238 -12.55 29.94 18.27
N ALA A 239 -11.89 28.85 17.86
CA ALA A 239 -12.45 27.51 17.97
C ALA A 239 -12.34 26.91 19.38
N VAL A 240 -11.61 27.57 20.28
CA VAL A 240 -11.37 27.16 21.67
C VAL A 240 -12.67 27.00 22.46
N ASP A 241 -13.65 27.88 22.24
CA ASP A 241 -14.90 27.91 23.01
C ASP A 241 -15.92 26.83 22.60
N TYR A 242 -15.69 26.11 21.51
CA TYR A 242 -16.67 25.19 20.92
C TYR A 242 -16.33 23.71 21.08
N GLY A 243 -15.16 23.36 21.63
CA GLY A 243 -14.72 21.97 21.80
C GLY A 243 -14.54 21.21 20.49
N TRP A 244 -14.30 21.92 19.39
CA TRP A 244 -14.11 21.36 18.07
C TRP A 244 -12.64 21.06 17.81
N ILE A 245 -12.38 20.24 16.77
CA ILE A 245 -11.04 20.03 16.22
C ILE A 245 -10.47 21.41 15.87
N ASN A 246 -9.33 21.76 16.48
CA ASN A 246 -8.75 23.07 16.27
C ASN A 246 -7.52 23.06 15.36
N GLY A 247 -6.70 22.02 15.41
CA GLY A 247 -5.54 21.85 14.56
C GLY A 247 -5.38 20.41 14.10
N TYR A 248 -4.70 20.24 12.96
CA TYR A 248 -4.40 18.94 12.39
C TYR A 248 -2.92 18.86 12.03
N LEU A 249 -2.30 17.71 12.31
CA LEU A 249 -0.91 17.43 11.99
C LEU A 249 -0.73 15.93 11.74
N ALA A 250 -0.11 15.58 10.61
CA ALA A 250 0.21 14.21 10.28
C ALA A 250 1.64 14.06 9.74
N SER A 251 2.29 12.95 10.05
CA SER A 251 3.43 12.48 9.27
C SER A 251 2.91 11.74 8.04
N SER A 252 3.43 12.08 6.86
CA SER A 252 2.89 11.60 5.58
C SER A 252 3.94 10.81 4.82
N THR A 253 3.55 9.67 4.30
CA THR A 253 4.39 8.82 3.45
C THR A 253 3.55 8.13 2.39
N THR A 254 4.17 7.73 1.28
CA THR A 254 3.51 6.86 0.29
C THR A 254 3.76 5.41 0.67
N GLU A 255 2.70 4.65 0.86
CA GLU A 255 2.75 3.25 1.30
C GLU A 255 1.71 2.39 0.60
N ASN A 256 2.03 1.13 0.44
CA ASN A 256 1.07 0.11 0.02
C ASN A 256 0.72 -0.79 1.22
N LEU A 257 -0.16 -0.30 2.10
CA LEU A 257 -0.51 -1.01 3.33
C LEU A 257 -1.28 -2.30 3.09
N ASP A 258 -2.13 -2.34 2.06
CA ASP A 258 -3.02 -3.49 1.82
C ASP A 258 -2.28 -4.72 1.31
N SER A 259 -1.25 -4.55 0.51
CA SER A 259 -0.44 -5.66 0.01
C SER A 259 0.61 -6.13 1.01
N THR A 260 0.88 -5.34 2.05
CA THR A 260 1.89 -5.66 3.06
C THR A 260 1.28 -6.52 4.18
N PRO A 261 1.67 -7.81 4.36
CA PRO A 261 1.09 -8.67 5.39
C PRO A 261 1.29 -8.16 6.81
N VAL A 262 2.44 -7.52 7.08
CA VAL A 262 2.76 -6.90 8.37
C VAL A 262 3.48 -5.58 8.11
N TYR A 263 2.88 -4.49 8.56
CA TYR A 263 3.46 -3.16 8.52
C TYR A 263 3.65 -2.62 9.92
N THR A 264 4.83 -2.06 10.24
CA THR A 264 5.14 -1.49 11.55
C THR A 264 5.67 -0.07 11.40
N TYR A 265 5.22 0.82 12.27
CA TYR A 265 5.73 2.17 12.40
C TYR A 265 5.66 2.65 13.84
N ASP A 266 6.52 3.61 14.17
CA ASP A 266 6.68 4.15 15.51
C ASP A 266 6.73 5.69 15.43
N TYR A 267 6.10 6.37 16.39
CA TYR A 267 6.20 7.82 16.52
C TYR A 267 6.23 8.23 17.99
N THR A 268 6.57 9.49 18.23
CA THR A 268 6.57 10.05 19.58
C THR A 268 5.79 11.37 19.61
N LEU A 269 4.85 11.49 20.55
CA LEU A 269 4.26 12.78 20.90
C LEU A 269 5.09 13.39 22.03
N VAL A 270 5.44 14.67 21.88
CA VAL A 270 6.23 15.43 22.86
C VAL A 270 5.37 16.58 23.39
N VAL A 271 5.07 16.58 24.69
CA VAL A 271 4.29 17.63 25.35
C VAL A 271 5.23 18.67 25.94
N GLY A 272 5.01 19.95 25.63
CA GLY A 272 5.84 21.02 26.17
C GLY A 272 5.90 22.28 25.33
N SER A 273 6.82 23.17 25.66
CA SER A 273 7.11 24.34 24.83
C SER A 273 7.80 23.93 23.50
N LEU A 274 7.73 24.79 22.49
CA LEU A 274 8.44 24.60 21.22
C LEU A 274 9.93 24.28 21.43
N ASP A 275 10.57 24.93 22.39
CA ASP A 275 11.98 24.64 22.73
C ASP A 275 12.15 23.23 23.29
N ASN A 276 11.25 22.74 24.14
CA ASN A 276 11.28 21.38 24.66
C ASN A 276 11.06 20.35 23.55
N ILE A 277 10.09 20.59 22.67
CA ILE A 277 9.77 19.73 21.52
C ILE A 277 10.99 19.64 20.59
N ARG A 278 11.56 20.79 20.22
CA ARG A 278 12.73 20.86 19.37
C ARG A 278 13.97 20.22 20.03
N ALA A 279 14.19 20.44 21.32
CA ALA A 279 15.28 19.82 22.07
C ALA A 279 15.18 18.29 22.09
N TYR A 280 13.95 17.75 22.16
CA TYR A 280 13.72 16.32 22.01
C TYR A 280 14.21 15.82 20.64
N ALA A 281 13.82 16.49 19.55
CA ALA A 281 14.25 16.14 18.20
C ALA A 281 15.78 16.21 18.03
N PHE A 282 16.44 17.21 18.62
CA PHE A 282 17.89 17.36 18.62
C PHE A 282 18.61 16.20 19.31
N THR A 283 18.07 15.70 20.43
CA THR A 283 18.67 14.57 21.18
C THR A 283 18.40 13.22 20.51
N HIS A 284 17.36 13.14 19.67
CA HIS A 284 16.94 11.91 18.99
C HIS A 284 17.13 11.98 17.46
N ARG A 285 17.90 12.97 16.99
CA ARG A 285 18.12 13.20 15.56
C ARG A 285 18.62 11.93 14.87
N PRO A 286 17.97 11.50 13.77
CA PRO A 286 18.48 10.42 12.94
C PRO A 286 19.73 10.88 12.15
N ASP A 287 20.54 9.92 11.70
CA ASP A 287 21.51 10.19 10.63
C ASP A 287 20.72 10.38 9.33
N PRO A 288 20.74 11.56 8.68
CA PRO A 288 19.92 11.80 7.49
C PRO A 288 20.40 11.03 6.26
N ARG A 289 21.63 10.49 6.30
CA ARG A 289 22.21 9.77 5.17
C ARG A 289 21.52 8.43 4.95
N PRO A 290 21.30 7.99 3.70
CA PRO A 290 20.60 6.76 3.38
C PRO A 290 21.24 5.53 4.04
N ASN A 291 20.48 4.81 4.85
CA ASN A 291 20.94 3.58 5.53
C ASN A 291 19.76 2.60 5.68
N TYR A 292 19.28 2.11 4.56
CA TYR A 292 18.11 1.23 4.50
C TYR A 292 18.56 -0.23 4.50
N LEU A 293 18.27 -0.94 5.60
CA LEU A 293 18.57 -2.36 5.76
C LEU A 293 17.25 -3.14 5.74
N PHE A 294 16.93 -3.77 4.63
CA PHE A 294 15.66 -4.50 4.44
C PHE A 294 15.67 -5.85 5.17
N ARG A 295 15.76 -5.82 6.51
CA ARG A 295 15.78 -7.04 7.33
C ARG A 295 14.39 -7.56 7.65
N THR A 296 13.50 -6.67 8.07
CA THR A 296 12.16 -7.00 8.57
C THR A 296 11.06 -6.07 8.07
N GLY A 297 11.39 -5.01 7.35
CA GLY A 297 10.44 -4.02 6.84
C GLY A 297 10.95 -3.31 5.59
N ARG A 298 10.04 -2.69 4.89
CA ARG A 298 10.27 -1.95 3.64
C ARG A 298 10.93 -0.58 3.89
N GLN A 299 10.88 -0.05 5.10
CA GLN A 299 11.43 1.26 5.49
C GLN A 299 10.94 2.40 4.57
N HIS A 300 9.64 2.45 4.31
CA HIS A 300 8.93 3.43 3.47
C HIS A 300 9.37 3.41 1.99
N TRP A 301 9.97 2.32 1.51
CA TRP A 301 10.20 2.10 0.08
C TRP A 301 8.99 1.43 -0.55
N TRP A 302 8.56 1.91 -1.72
CA TRP A 302 7.41 1.39 -2.45
C TRP A 302 7.73 1.24 -3.94
N GLU A 303 7.10 0.27 -4.57
CA GLU A 303 7.31 -0.07 -5.97
C GLU A 303 6.28 0.55 -6.90
N LEU A 304 6.70 0.87 -8.13
CA LEU A 304 5.87 1.22 -9.27
C LEU A 304 6.28 0.34 -10.46
N ASN A 305 5.31 -0.15 -11.23
CA ASN A 305 5.55 -1.07 -12.35
C ASN A 305 6.34 -2.34 -11.95
N ALA A 306 6.22 -2.74 -10.71
CA ALA A 306 6.82 -3.94 -10.15
C ALA A 306 5.90 -4.47 -9.06
N SER A 307 6.10 -5.70 -8.62
CA SER A 307 5.29 -6.28 -7.56
C SER A 307 6.13 -6.89 -6.44
N ASP A 308 5.55 -6.90 -5.23
CA ASP A 308 6.04 -7.65 -4.07
C ASP A 308 4.93 -8.54 -3.51
N PRO A 309 4.60 -9.65 -4.18
CA PRO A 309 3.48 -10.50 -3.79
C PRO A 309 3.66 -11.21 -2.45
N ALA A 310 4.88 -11.23 -1.91
CA ALA A 310 5.14 -11.76 -0.58
C ALA A 310 4.79 -10.76 0.52
N GLY A 311 4.91 -9.45 0.22
CA GLY A 311 4.67 -8.31 1.11
C GLY A 311 5.46 -8.32 2.41
N SER A 312 6.10 -9.45 2.76
CA SER A 312 6.87 -9.62 3.99
C SER A 312 8.36 -9.65 3.69
N VAL A 313 9.08 -8.77 4.38
CA VAL A 313 10.55 -8.67 4.27
C VAL A 313 11.21 -9.64 5.23
N HIS A 314 12.08 -10.52 4.70
CA HIS A 314 12.82 -11.52 5.47
C HIS A 314 14.31 -11.50 5.12
N GLY A 315 15.00 -10.42 5.47
CA GLY A 315 16.42 -10.23 5.19
C GLY A 315 16.71 -9.56 3.86
N ALA A 316 15.72 -9.44 2.98
CA ALA A 316 15.72 -8.62 1.78
C ALA A 316 14.29 -8.34 1.32
N LEU A 317 14.11 -7.24 0.60
CA LEU A 317 12.90 -6.89 -0.13
C LEU A 317 12.92 -7.64 -1.46
N ARG A 318 11.90 -8.43 -1.77
CA ARG A 318 11.80 -9.19 -3.02
C ARG A 318 10.89 -8.47 -4.00
N LEU A 319 11.44 -8.09 -5.15
CA LEU A 319 10.78 -7.30 -6.18
C LEU A 319 10.74 -8.09 -7.50
N TYR A 320 9.60 -8.05 -8.18
CA TYR A 320 9.39 -8.69 -9.47
C TYR A 320 9.27 -7.63 -10.56
N PRO A 321 10.21 -7.58 -11.53
CA PRO A 321 10.13 -6.68 -12.68
C PRO A 321 9.16 -7.25 -13.72
N ASP A 322 7.90 -7.33 -13.39
CA ASP A 322 6.86 -7.95 -14.20
C ASP A 322 6.15 -6.97 -15.15
N HIS A 323 6.45 -5.67 -15.05
CA HIS A 323 5.98 -4.62 -15.94
C HIS A 323 7.16 -3.87 -16.59
N TYR A 324 6.88 -3.08 -17.62
CA TYR A 324 7.85 -2.18 -18.26
C TYR A 324 8.25 -1.07 -17.27
N ASP A 325 9.53 -0.68 -17.27
CA ASP A 325 10.08 0.38 -16.41
C ASP A 325 9.82 0.16 -14.90
N PRO A 326 10.31 -0.94 -14.30
CA PRO A 326 10.08 -1.25 -12.90
C PRO A 326 10.93 -0.36 -11.98
N GLN A 327 10.28 0.34 -11.07
CA GLN A 327 10.85 1.38 -10.22
C GLN A 327 10.63 1.08 -8.74
N LEU A 328 11.58 1.50 -7.90
CA LEU A 328 11.49 1.45 -6.44
C LEU A 328 11.80 2.83 -5.87
N TYR A 329 10.82 3.47 -5.25
CA TYR A 329 10.92 4.79 -4.66
C TYR A 329 11.25 4.70 -3.18
N GLY A 330 12.24 5.48 -2.74
CA GLY A 330 12.54 5.69 -1.32
C GLY A 330 11.68 6.78 -0.69
N PRO A 331 11.67 6.84 0.66
CA PRO A 331 11.02 7.94 1.36
C PRO A 331 11.70 9.26 1.04
N GLU A 332 10.94 10.35 1.19
CA GLU A 332 11.54 11.68 1.13
C GLU A 332 12.54 11.87 2.25
N THR A 333 13.62 12.53 1.93
CA THR A 333 14.77 12.72 2.81
C THR A 333 15.39 14.11 2.61
N ALA A 334 16.35 14.48 3.44
CA ALA A 334 17.12 15.70 3.29
C ALA A 334 18.55 15.48 3.77
N PHE A 335 19.46 15.09 2.88
CA PHE A 335 20.88 14.92 3.23
C PHE A 335 21.80 15.61 2.22
N SER A 336 22.99 16.01 2.69
CA SER A 336 23.99 16.61 1.81
C SER A 336 24.64 15.56 0.90
N ALA A 337 24.66 15.82 -0.40
CA ALA A 337 25.33 15.01 -1.40
C ALA A 337 26.82 14.78 -1.06
N ASN A 338 27.50 15.82 -0.55
CA ASN A 338 28.91 15.73 -0.12
C ASN A 338 29.13 14.74 1.02
N GLY A 339 28.10 14.46 1.81
CA GLY A 339 28.14 13.48 2.90
C GLY A 339 28.04 12.02 2.43
N VAL A 340 27.72 11.79 1.14
CA VAL A 340 27.52 10.46 0.55
C VAL A 340 28.29 10.37 -0.78
N ARG A 341 29.57 10.05 -0.69
CA ARG A 341 30.44 9.93 -1.87
C ARG A 341 30.29 8.60 -2.61
N THR A 342 29.73 7.61 -1.96
CA THR A 342 29.45 6.27 -2.50
C THR A 342 28.17 5.76 -1.86
N LEU A 343 27.26 5.23 -2.67
CA LEU A 343 26.12 4.48 -2.19
C LEU A 343 26.37 3.00 -2.43
N TYR A 344 26.14 2.19 -1.42
CA TYR A 344 26.26 0.75 -1.51
C TYR A 344 24.90 0.12 -1.67
N ILE A 345 24.75 -0.73 -2.69
CA ILE A 345 23.53 -1.49 -2.96
C ILE A 345 23.87 -2.97 -2.82
N ARG A 346 23.19 -3.68 -1.92
CA ARG A 346 23.37 -5.12 -1.76
C ARG A 346 22.13 -5.87 -2.15
N GLY A 347 22.26 -6.82 -3.09
CA GLY A 347 21.16 -7.64 -3.55
C GLY A 347 21.60 -8.86 -4.37
N ALA A 348 20.63 -9.70 -4.69
CA ALA A 348 20.76 -10.86 -5.56
C ALA A 348 19.81 -10.70 -6.75
N TRP A 349 20.36 -10.59 -7.94
CA TRP A 349 19.62 -10.44 -9.19
C TRP A 349 19.40 -11.79 -9.85
N HIS A 350 18.14 -12.22 -9.96
CA HIS A 350 17.70 -13.41 -10.69
C HIS A 350 17.07 -13.01 -12.03
N THR A 351 17.71 -12.08 -12.72
CA THR A 351 17.24 -11.42 -13.94
C THR A 351 18.13 -11.77 -15.12
N GLN A 352 17.76 -11.34 -16.33
CA GLN A 352 18.64 -11.39 -17.51
C GLN A 352 19.42 -10.08 -17.66
N GLN A 353 18.79 -8.98 -17.28
CA GLN A 353 19.41 -7.65 -17.31
C GLN A 353 20.49 -7.54 -16.22
N ALA A 354 21.60 -6.92 -16.59
CA ALA A 354 22.81 -6.82 -15.75
C ALA A 354 23.10 -5.38 -15.32
N SER A 355 22.12 -4.51 -15.32
CA SER A 355 22.26 -3.10 -14.90
C SER A 355 21.01 -2.60 -14.21
N GLY A 356 21.16 -1.57 -13.41
CA GLY A 356 20.12 -0.77 -12.83
C GLY A 356 20.51 0.70 -12.87
N GLN A 357 19.59 1.58 -12.53
CA GLN A 357 19.79 3.02 -12.48
C GLN A 357 19.44 3.55 -11.09
N LEU A 358 20.26 4.46 -10.60
CA LEU A 358 19.99 5.22 -9.39
C LEU A 358 19.65 6.66 -9.79
N PHE A 359 18.44 7.07 -9.49
CA PHE A 359 17.97 8.44 -9.62
C PHE A 359 17.96 9.14 -8.27
N TRP A 360 18.13 10.46 -8.27
CA TRP A 360 17.96 11.28 -7.09
C TRP A 360 17.19 12.56 -7.41
N ALA A 361 16.48 13.06 -6.41
CA ALA A 361 15.80 14.33 -6.47
C ALA A 361 16.57 15.38 -5.66
N SER A 362 16.88 16.53 -6.28
CA SER A 362 17.41 17.73 -5.61
C SER A 362 16.35 18.82 -5.41
N GLY A 363 15.19 18.65 -6.05
CA GLY A 363 14.02 19.53 -6.01
C GLY A 363 12.72 18.71 -5.93
N ASN A 364 11.68 19.17 -6.63
CA ASN A 364 10.38 18.51 -6.68
C ASN A 364 10.36 17.44 -7.79
N GLY A 365 10.74 16.22 -7.47
CA GLY A 365 10.64 15.08 -8.35
C GLY A 365 11.97 14.57 -8.93
N PHE A 366 11.87 13.50 -9.71
CA PHE A 366 12.98 12.84 -10.39
C PHE A 366 12.98 13.23 -11.86
N ASP A 367 14.16 13.42 -12.43
CA ASP A 367 14.36 13.76 -13.85
C ASP A 367 15.52 12.98 -14.47
N GLY A 368 15.68 13.10 -15.79
CA GLY A 368 16.72 12.40 -16.54
C GLY A 368 18.14 12.97 -16.39
N ASP A 369 18.31 14.15 -15.78
CA ASP A 369 19.60 14.78 -15.56
C ASP A 369 20.24 14.32 -14.24
N HIS A 370 19.44 13.71 -13.35
CA HIS A 370 19.84 13.27 -12.03
C HIS A 370 19.79 11.75 -11.92
N VAL A 371 20.64 11.08 -12.72
CA VAL A 371 20.70 9.62 -12.79
C VAL A 371 22.13 9.11 -13.00
N THR A 372 22.41 7.93 -12.46
CA THR A 372 23.62 7.16 -12.77
C THR A 372 23.31 5.67 -12.93
N THR A 373 24.02 5.01 -13.85
CA THR A 373 23.87 3.57 -14.08
C THR A 373 24.89 2.78 -13.25
N PHE A 374 24.46 1.67 -12.69
CA PHE A 374 25.35 0.70 -12.05
C PHE A 374 25.13 -0.69 -12.65
N TYR A 375 26.20 -1.51 -12.60
CA TYR A 375 26.19 -2.85 -13.19
C TYR A 375 26.10 -3.92 -12.09
N VAL A 376 25.30 -4.96 -12.34
CA VAL A 376 25.05 -6.06 -11.44
C VAL A 376 25.44 -7.40 -12.05
N ARG A 377 25.58 -8.42 -11.21
CA ARG A 377 25.77 -9.82 -11.64
C ARG A 377 24.44 -10.54 -11.51
N PRO A 378 23.81 -10.95 -12.64
CA PRO A 378 22.52 -11.64 -12.62
C PRO A 378 22.69 -13.15 -12.37
N ASP A 379 23.45 -13.52 -11.33
CA ASP A 379 23.79 -14.90 -10.96
C ASP A 379 22.97 -15.45 -9.79
N GLY A 380 21.99 -14.67 -9.30
CA GLY A 380 21.12 -15.02 -8.19
C GLY A 380 21.82 -15.09 -6.84
N ARG A 381 23.04 -14.51 -6.69
CA ARG A 381 23.79 -14.47 -5.46
C ARG A 381 23.87 -13.05 -4.90
N PHE A 382 23.92 -12.93 -3.59
CA PHE A 382 24.06 -11.62 -2.95
C PHE A 382 25.46 -11.02 -3.15
N HIS A 383 25.50 -9.89 -3.84
CA HIS A 383 26.68 -9.06 -4.04
C HIS A 383 26.45 -7.66 -3.45
N THR A 384 27.52 -6.97 -3.11
CA THR A 384 27.47 -5.55 -2.74
C THR A 384 28.13 -4.75 -3.86
N TYR A 385 27.38 -3.81 -4.42
CA TYR A 385 27.79 -2.92 -5.50
C TYR A 385 28.07 -1.55 -4.90
N ALA A 386 29.26 -1.01 -5.13
CA ALA A 386 29.59 0.35 -4.79
C ALA A 386 29.28 1.25 -5.99
N VAL A 387 28.36 2.18 -5.80
CA VAL A 387 28.00 3.20 -6.79
C VAL A 387 28.72 4.48 -6.43
N PRO A 388 29.82 4.85 -7.12
CA PRO A 388 30.54 6.08 -6.84
C PRO A 388 29.69 7.27 -7.29
N LEU A 389 29.51 8.25 -6.41
CA LEU A 389 28.66 9.43 -6.65
C LEU A 389 29.45 10.74 -6.61
N ALA A 390 30.67 10.73 -6.05
CA ALA A 390 31.46 11.94 -5.81
C ALA A 390 31.70 12.80 -7.05
N ASP A 391 31.85 12.13 -8.21
CA ASP A 391 32.19 12.77 -9.47
C ASP A 391 31.02 12.71 -10.49
N VAL A 392 29.82 12.30 -10.02
CA VAL A 392 28.63 12.25 -10.88
C VAL A 392 28.05 13.65 -11.02
N VAL A 393 27.87 14.07 -12.25
CA VAL A 393 27.27 15.38 -12.57
C VAL A 393 25.86 15.45 -11.96
N GLY A 394 25.55 16.56 -11.27
CA GLY A 394 24.26 16.75 -10.61
C GLY A 394 24.16 16.15 -9.21
N TRP A 395 25.14 15.34 -8.73
CA TRP A 395 25.19 14.88 -7.34
C TRP A 395 25.74 15.96 -6.42
N THR A 396 24.93 17.01 -6.18
CA THR A 396 25.33 18.22 -5.42
C THR A 396 24.18 18.72 -4.56
N GLY A 397 24.50 19.59 -3.58
CA GLY A 397 23.49 20.23 -2.73
C GLY A 397 22.80 19.28 -1.78
N THR A 398 21.50 19.46 -1.59
CA THR A 398 20.64 18.63 -0.72
C THR A 398 19.86 17.64 -1.56
N ILE A 399 20.04 16.36 -1.28
CA ILE A 399 19.27 15.27 -1.90
C ILE A 399 17.99 15.07 -1.11
N ARG A 400 16.85 15.08 -1.82
CA ARG A 400 15.49 15.02 -1.24
C ARG A 400 14.79 13.68 -1.47
N GLY A 401 15.33 12.81 -2.29
CA GLY A 401 14.78 11.49 -2.56
C GLY A 401 15.72 10.62 -3.37
N LEU A 402 15.56 9.31 -3.25
CA LEU A 402 16.24 8.29 -4.05
C LEU A 402 15.18 7.42 -4.74
N ARG A 403 15.43 7.07 -6.00
CA ARG A 403 14.68 6.07 -6.75
C ARG A 403 15.66 5.06 -7.33
N LEU A 404 15.34 3.81 -7.23
CA LEU A 404 16.14 2.72 -7.80
C LEU A 404 15.33 2.02 -8.89
N ASP A 405 15.76 2.15 -10.14
CA ASP A 405 15.30 1.29 -11.21
C ASP A 405 16.22 0.07 -11.19
N PHE A 406 15.76 -0.96 -10.49
CA PHE A 406 16.61 -2.08 -10.06
C PHE A 406 16.99 -3.06 -11.19
N VAL A 407 16.34 -2.92 -12.34
CA VAL A 407 16.69 -3.51 -13.65
C VAL A 407 16.50 -2.45 -14.73
N GLY A 408 16.83 -2.75 -15.99
CA GLY A 408 16.50 -1.88 -17.12
C GLY A 408 14.98 -1.86 -17.42
N ASP A 409 14.59 -1.14 -18.46
CA ASP A 409 13.20 -0.84 -18.80
C ASP A 409 12.34 -2.06 -19.15
N ARG A 410 12.92 -3.19 -19.46
CA ARG A 410 12.17 -4.36 -19.94
C ARG A 410 11.59 -5.16 -18.78
N ALA A 411 10.31 -5.50 -18.90
CA ALA A 411 9.71 -6.50 -18.03
C ALA A 411 10.41 -7.86 -18.14
N GLU A 412 10.58 -8.52 -17.01
CA GLU A 412 11.11 -9.90 -16.95
C GLU A 412 10.18 -10.80 -16.10
N PRO A 413 9.01 -11.20 -16.63
CA PRO A 413 8.06 -12.05 -15.90
C PRO A 413 8.71 -13.33 -15.37
N GLY A 414 8.44 -13.67 -14.11
CA GLY A 414 9.02 -14.85 -13.47
C GLY A 414 10.47 -14.67 -12.98
N ARG A 415 11.03 -13.47 -13.09
CA ARG A 415 12.31 -13.07 -12.52
C ARG A 415 12.10 -12.20 -11.28
N TRP A 416 13.13 -12.03 -10.48
CA TRP A 416 13.05 -11.20 -9.27
C TRP A 416 14.42 -10.67 -8.86
N VAL A 417 14.39 -9.67 -8.01
CA VAL A 417 15.55 -9.13 -7.31
C VAL A 417 15.29 -9.21 -5.81
N ASP A 418 16.24 -9.75 -5.04
CA ASP A 418 16.26 -9.69 -3.59
C ASP A 418 17.18 -8.54 -3.17
N LEU A 419 16.61 -7.41 -2.72
CA LEU A 419 17.32 -6.21 -2.33
C LEU A 419 17.47 -6.18 -0.80
N ALA A 420 18.70 -6.33 -0.31
CA ALA A 420 18.98 -6.43 1.14
C ALA A 420 19.36 -5.08 1.78
N CYS A 421 19.93 -4.15 1.02
CA CYS A 421 20.44 -2.91 1.58
C CYS A 421 20.65 -1.84 0.50
N ILE A 422 20.35 -0.58 0.86
CA ILE A 422 20.78 0.65 0.18
C ILE A 422 21.38 1.54 1.27
N SER A 423 22.67 1.81 1.25
CA SER A 423 23.32 2.52 2.35
C SER A 423 24.54 3.33 1.91
N TRP A 424 24.80 4.46 2.58
CA TRP A 424 26.03 5.22 2.43
C TRP A 424 27.26 4.51 3.05
N ARG A 425 27.03 3.51 3.88
CA ARG A 425 28.07 2.62 4.45
C ARG A 425 28.04 1.28 3.73
N ALA A 426 29.16 0.56 3.75
CA ALA A 426 29.18 -0.79 3.22
C ALA A 426 28.09 -1.65 3.87
N CYS A 427 27.26 -2.26 3.04
CA CYS A 427 26.14 -3.08 3.49
C CYS A 427 26.61 -4.33 4.23
N PRO A 428 26.27 -4.52 5.52
CA PRO A 428 26.63 -5.73 6.22
C PRO A 428 25.80 -6.92 5.70
N PRO A 429 26.42 -8.08 5.40
CA PRO A 429 25.68 -9.25 4.97
C PRO A 429 24.81 -9.81 6.10
N ASP A 430 23.54 -10.06 5.83
CA ASP A 430 22.68 -10.89 6.68
C ASP A 430 22.77 -12.35 6.23
N ARG A 431 23.81 -13.05 6.70
CA ARG A 431 24.08 -14.44 6.29
C ARG A 431 22.94 -15.40 6.60
N ARG A 432 22.06 -15.10 7.57
CA ARG A 432 20.93 -15.97 7.93
C ARG A 432 19.73 -15.71 7.01
N GLY A 433 19.32 -14.45 6.86
CA GLY A 433 18.22 -14.04 5.97
C GLY A 433 18.53 -14.37 4.51
N GLU A 434 19.71 -13.97 4.03
CA GLU A 434 20.17 -14.24 2.66
C GLU A 434 20.19 -15.74 2.32
N ARG A 435 20.71 -16.60 3.22
CA ARG A 435 20.67 -18.06 3.03
C ARG A 435 19.24 -18.62 3.01
N ARG A 436 18.34 -18.05 3.79
CA ARG A 436 16.93 -18.47 3.80
C ARG A 436 16.28 -18.15 2.45
N LEU A 437 16.47 -16.93 1.93
CA LEU A 437 15.95 -16.52 0.63
C LEU A 437 16.49 -17.36 -0.52
N MET A 438 17.80 -17.63 -0.53
CA MET A 438 18.41 -18.49 -1.56
C MET A 438 17.89 -19.94 -1.54
N ARG A 439 17.45 -20.45 -0.38
CA ARG A 439 16.88 -21.80 -0.24
C ARG A 439 15.38 -21.86 -0.48
N SER A 440 14.72 -20.75 -0.45
CA SER A 440 13.26 -20.65 -0.65
C SER A 440 13.00 -19.90 -1.95
N PRO A 441 12.89 -20.62 -3.09
CA PRO A 441 12.43 -19.99 -4.30
C PRO A 441 11.09 -19.32 -4.05
N PRO A 442 10.75 -18.25 -4.77
CA PRO A 442 9.55 -17.51 -4.55
C PRO A 442 8.32 -18.43 -4.53
N SER A 443 7.43 -18.20 -3.57
CA SER A 443 6.13 -18.87 -3.53
C SER A 443 5.21 -18.36 -4.64
N THR A 444 5.52 -17.19 -5.22
CA THR A 444 4.81 -16.60 -6.37
C THR A 444 5.82 -16.41 -7.49
N VAL A 445 5.46 -16.89 -8.67
CA VAL A 445 6.29 -16.81 -9.89
C VAL A 445 5.91 -15.59 -10.73
N PHE A 446 4.64 -15.17 -10.63
CA PHE A 446 4.08 -14.01 -11.31
C PHE A 446 2.85 -13.51 -10.56
N LEU A 447 2.68 -12.19 -10.51
CA LEU A 447 1.51 -11.50 -10.00
C LEU A 447 1.10 -10.42 -11.00
N ASP A 448 -0.20 -10.31 -11.27
CA ASP A 448 -0.81 -9.17 -11.93
C ASP A 448 -1.99 -8.70 -11.09
N SER A 449 -1.91 -7.49 -10.60
CA SER A 449 -2.96 -6.81 -9.84
C SER A 449 -3.85 -5.94 -10.72
N PHE A 450 -3.54 -5.85 -12.02
CA PHE A 450 -4.23 -5.03 -13.01
C PHE A 450 -4.33 -3.53 -12.66
N ASP A 451 -3.39 -3.04 -11.84
CA ASP A 451 -3.37 -1.64 -11.37
C ASP A 451 -3.02 -0.63 -12.47
N SER A 452 -2.39 -1.10 -13.53
CA SER A 452 -2.05 -0.35 -14.74
C SER A 452 -2.80 -0.90 -15.95
N SER A 453 -2.40 -0.47 -17.15
CA SER A 453 -2.87 -1.12 -18.38
C SER A 453 -2.54 -2.62 -18.37
N LEU A 454 -3.36 -3.43 -19.06
CA LEU A 454 -3.15 -4.86 -19.18
C LEU A 454 -1.68 -5.17 -19.53
N ASN A 455 -1.03 -5.99 -18.72
CA ASN A 455 0.38 -6.33 -18.88
C ASN A 455 0.64 -7.11 -20.16
N ALA A 456 1.01 -6.41 -21.24
CA ALA A 456 1.25 -7.00 -22.56
C ALA A 456 2.43 -7.98 -22.59
N SER A 457 3.31 -8.01 -21.58
CA SER A 457 4.38 -9.01 -21.46
C SER A 457 3.86 -10.38 -21.01
N PHE A 458 2.68 -10.42 -20.40
CA PHE A 458 2.06 -11.65 -19.91
C PHE A 458 0.74 -11.96 -20.61
N TRP A 459 -0.09 -10.96 -20.93
CA TRP A 459 -1.39 -11.12 -21.54
C TRP A 459 -1.38 -10.73 -23.02
N SER A 460 -2.11 -11.47 -23.83
CA SER A 460 -2.44 -11.04 -25.18
C SER A 460 -3.44 -9.90 -25.11
N ARG A 461 -3.48 -9.08 -26.17
CA ARG A 461 -4.62 -8.22 -26.38
C ARG A 461 -5.90 -9.06 -26.45
N GLU A 462 -6.98 -8.40 -26.07
CA GLU A 462 -8.34 -8.87 -26.04
C GLU A 462 -8.67 -9.96 -27.09
N THR A 463 -9.17 -11.09 -26.61
CA THR A 463 -9.80 -12.10 -27.48
C THR A 463 -11.28 -12.08 -27.17
N GLY A 464 -12.08 -11.47 -28.05
CA GLY A 464 -13.51 -11.30 -27.79
C GLY A 464 -14.38 -11.47 -29.03
N SER A 465 -15.65 -11.71 -28.77
CA SER A 465 -16.72 -11.62 -29.76
C SER A 465 -17.07 -10.14 -30.04
N ALA A 466 -17.77 -9.85 -31.13
CA ALA A 466 -18.28 -8.51 -31.37
C ALA A 466 -19.22 -8.07 -30.21
N GLY A 467 -19.07 -6.84 -29.73
CA GLY A 467 -19.80 -6.33 -28.56
C GLY A 467 -19.24 -6.84 -27.22
N THR A 468 -17.94 -7.12 -27.15
CA THR A 468 -17.27 -7.45 -25.88
C THR A 468 -16.01 -6.62 -25.69
N SER A 469 -15.61 -6.36 -24.43
CA SER A 469 -14.38 -5.65 -24.11
C SER A 469 -13.61 -6.26 -22.94
N ALA A 470 -12.30 -5.96 -22.86
CA ALA A 470 -11.43 -6.32 -21.77
C ALA A 470 -10.53 -5.12 -21.45
N GLU A 471 -10.81 -4.43 -20.36
CA GLU A 471 -10.13 -3.20 -20.00
C GLU A 471 -9.59 -3.22 -18.56
N SER A 472 -8.39 -2.69 -18.35
CA SER A 472 -7.89 -2.42 -17.01
C SER A 472 -8.49 -1.10 -16.53
N SER A 473 -9.33 -1.16 -15.51
CA SER A 473 -10.00 -0.01 -14.92
C SER A 473 -10.02 -0.12 -13.40
N GLN A 474 -9.67 0.95 -12.71
CA GLN A 474 -9.69 1.04 -11.25
C GLN A 474 -8.93 -0.10 -10.55
N GLY A 475 -7.76 -0.46 -11.07
CA GLY A 475 -6.93 -1.54 -10.49
C GLY A 475 -7.51 -2.94 -10.71
N ARG A 476 -8.28 -3.19 -11.77
CA ARG A 476 -8.90 -4.48 -12.09
C ARG A 476 -9.00 -4.67 -13.59
N LEU A 477 -8.96 -5.91 -14.03
CA LEU A 477 -9.36 -6.26 -15.39
C LEU A 477 -10.87 -6.44 -15.42
N VAL A 478 -11.57 -5.52 -16.09
CA VAL A 478 -13.03 -5.60 -16.30
C VAL A 478 -13.31 -6.21 -17.66
N LEU A 479 -14.04 -7.31 -17.68
CA LEU A 479 -14.58 -7.93 -18.88
C LEU A 479 -16.05 -7.58 -19.00
N THR A 480 -16.43 -7.02 -20.16
CA THR A 480 -17.82 -6.61 -20.44
C THR A 480 -18.36 -7.41 -21.62
N VAL A 481 -19.63 -7.81 -21.51
CA VAL A 481 -20.43 -8.34 -22.61
C VAL A 481 -21.64 -7.42 -22.77
N ASP A 482 -21.69 -6.73 -23.89
CA ASP A 482 -22.79 -5.80 -24.17
C ASP A 482 -24.08 -6.55 -24.47
N PRO A 483 -25.28 -5.92 -24.26
CA PRO A 483 -26.58 -6.53 -24.58
C PRO A 483 -26.71 -6.98 -26.04
N GLU A 484 -26.04 -6.30 -26.96
CA GLU A 484 -26.07 -6.57 -28.40
C GLU A 484 -24.92 -7.47 -28.88
N ALA A 485 -24.14 -8.04 -27.95
CA ALA A 485 -23.03 -8.89 -28.30
C ALA A 485 -23.49 -10.15 -29.07
N LEU A 486 -22.69 -10.53 -30.06
CA LEU A 486 -23.01 -11.67 -30.94
C LEU A 486 -21.92 -12.77 -30.81
N PRO A 487 -22.35 -14.05 -30.88
CA PRO A 487 -21.38 -15.15 -30.92
C PRO A 487 -20.38 -14.99 -32.07
N ALA A 488 -19.12 -15.33 -31.81
CA ALA A 488 -18.15 -15.43 -32.87
C ALA A 488 -18.57 -16.49 -33.90
N ALA A 489 -18.27 -16.26 -35.18
CA ALA A 489 -18.69 -17.14 -36.26
C ALA A 489 -18.26 -18.61 -36.00
N GLY A 490 -19.25 -19.50 -35.95
CA GLY A 490 -19.04 -20.93 -35.72
C GLY A 490 -18.86 -21.37 -34.27
N SER A 491 -18.88 -20.44 -33.27
CA SER A 491 -18.62 -20.81 -31.87
C SER A 491 -19.86 -21.09 -31.04
N GLY A 492 -20.99 -20.52 -31.34
CA GLY A 492 -22.21 -20.56 -30.51
C GLY A 492 -22.07 -19.86 -29.15
N TYR A 493 -20.91 -19.26 -28.85
CA TYR A 493 -20.62 -18.55 -27.61
C TYR A 493 -20.20 -17.11 -27.87
N ILE A 494 -20.66 -16.20 -27.00
CA ILE A 494 -20.15 -14.85 -26.85
C ILE A 494 -19.04 -14.94 -25.79
N THR A 495 -17.86 -14.41 -26.07
CA THR A 495 -16.73 -14.49 -25.14
C THR A 495 -16.03 -13.14 -25.04
N ALA A 496 -15.86 -12.63 -23.83
CA ALA A 496 -14.93 -11.57 -23.47
C ALA A 496 -13.76 -12.18 -22.70
N GLY A 497 -12.51 -11.86 -23.02
CA GLY A 497 -11.40 -12.47 -22.28
C GLY A 497 -10.02 -12.07 -22.73
N THR A 498 -9.02 -12.60 -22.01
CA THR A 498 -7.61 -12.46 -22.34
C THR A 498 -6.86 -13.78 -22.11
N ASP A 499 -5.90 -14.07 -22.98
CA ASP A 499 -5.03 -15.25 -22.91
C ASP A 499 -3.62 -14.84 -22.49
N SER A 500 -2.95 -15.67 -21.70
CA SER A 500 -1.53 -15.43 -21.45
C SER A 500 -0.68 -15.70 -22.69
N VAL A 501 0.20 -14.77 -23.05
CA VAL A 501 1.26 -15.00 -24.06
C VAL A 501 2.36 -15.90 -23.49
N CYS A 502 2.57 -15.81 -22.18
CA CYS A 502 3.46 -16.72 -21.48
C CYS A 502 2.82 -18.10 -21.32
N ARG A 503 3.62 -19.15 -21.51
CA ARG A 503 3.21 -20.54 -21.31
C ARG A 503 3.61 -21.04 -19.93
N LEU A 504 2.75 -21.83 -19.31
CA LEU A 504 3.03 -22.52 -18.05
C LEU A 504 3.48 -23.94 -18.33
N ALA A 505 4.63 -24.33 -17.78
CA ALA A 505 5.19 -25.66 -17.90
C ALA A 505 5.35 -26.38 -16.55
N GLY A 506 5.24 -27.70 -16.58
CA GLY A 506 5.40 -28.56 -15.40
C GLY A 506 4.23 -28.47 -14.43
N ASN A 507 4.55 -28.59 -13.13
CA ASN A 507 3.56 -28.38 -12.07
C ASN A 507 3.36 -26.90 -11.83
N TYR A 508 2.11 -26.43 -11.75
CA TYR A 508 1.80 -25.03 -11.47
C TYR A 508 0.60 -24.87 -10.56
N ASP A 509 0.43 -23.68 -10.00
CA ASP A 509 -0.68 -23.25 -9.14
C ASP A 509 -1.04 -21.82 -9.55
N VAL A 510 -2.19 -21.63 -10.17
CA VAL A 510 -2.69 -20.32 -10.58
C VAL A 510 -3.95 -19.97 -9.82
N ARG A 511 -4.09 -18.69 -9.51
CA ARG A 511 -5.24 -18.15 -8.77
C ARG A 511 -5.63 -16.80 -9.32
N VAL A 512 -6.92 -16.49 -9.19
CA VAL A 512 -7.46 -15.17 -9.51
C VAL A 512 -8.64 -14.89 -8.58
N ALA A 513 -8.80 -13.64 -8.17
CA ALA A 513 -10.03 -13.14 -7.55
C ALA A 513 -10.97 -12.62 -8.64
N TYR A 514 -12.28 -12.68 -8.39
CA TYR A 514 -13.29 -12.09 -9.27
C TYR A 514 -14.37 -11.39 -8.44
N LYS A 515 -15.05 -10.42 -9.08
CA LYS A 515 -16.23 -9.73 -8.56
C LYS A 515 -17.24 -9.54 -9.70
N LEU A 516 -18.48 -9.92 -9.46
CA LEU A 516 -19.59 -9.67 -10.36
C LEU A 516 -20.05 -8.22 -10.16
N LEU A 517 -19.95 -7.40 -11.18
CA LEU A 517 -20.32 -5.98 -11.15
C LEU A 517 -21.75 -5.80 -11.66
N GLU A 518 -21.99 -6.25 -12.90
CA GLU A 518 -23.32 -6.38 -13.50
C GLU A 518 -23.54 -7.86 -13.79
N TRP A 519 -24.53 -8.45 -13.12
CA TRP A 519 -24.78 -9.88 -13.15
C TRP A 519 -26.27 -10.20 -13.19
N PRO A 520 -26.91 -10.08 -14.34
CA PRO A 520 -28.33 -10.39 -14.50
C PRO A 520 -28.65 -11.86 -14.18
N ALA A 521 -29.74 -12.10 -13.52
CA ALA A 521 -30.12 -13.45 -13.13
C ALA A 521 -30.47 -14.32 -14.35
N ALA A 522 -30.00 -15.57 -14.34
CA ALA A 522 -30.33 -16.61 -15.32
C ALA A 522 -29.99 -16.27 -16.79
N ASN A 523 -28.98 -15.45 -17.04
CA ASN A 523 -28.62 -15.03 -18.40
C ASN A 523 -27.58 -15.92 -19.11
N GLY A 524 -27.38 -17.13 -18.64
CA GLY A 524 -26.54 -18.12 -19.33
C GLY A 524 -25.03 -17.86 -19.34
N VAL A 525 -24.51 -17.12 -18.34
CA VAL A 525 -23.12 -16.64 -18.33
C VAL A 525 -22.23 -17.45 -17.38
N ASP A 526 -21.01 -17.66 -17.80
CA ASP A 526 -19.92 -18.31 -17.06
C ASP A 526 -18.74 -17.33 -16.87
N VAL A 527 -18.20 -17.18 -15.67
CA VAL A 527 -16.92 -16.54 -15.33
C VAL A 527 -15.85 -17.62 -15.22
N LEU A 528 -14.72 -17.50 -15.91
CA LEU A 528 -13.82 -18.62 -16.15
C LEU A 528 -12.35 -18.29 -15.81
N LEU A 529 -11.70 -19.25 -15.17
CA LEU A 529 -10.25 -19.44 -15.18
C LEU A 529 -9.96 -20.76 -15.86
N GLU A 530 -9.25 -20.73 -17.00
CA GLU A 530 -8.97 -21.92 -17.83
C GLU A 530 -7.47 -22.18 -17.95
N GLY A 531 -7.11 -23.46 -18.05
CA GLY A 531 -5.75 -23.91 -18.33
C GLY A 531 -5.61 -25.43 -18.40
N SER A 532 -4.74 -25.95 -19.27
CA SER A 532 -4.49 -27.40 -19.49
C SER A 532 -5.75 -28.23 -19.72
N GLY A 533 -6.72 -27.71 -20.45
CA GLY A 533 -7.97 -28.43 -20.73
C GLY A 533 -8.93 -28.55 -19.53
N SER A 534 -8.68 -27.80 -18.49
CA SER A 534 -9.54 -27.72 -17.29
C SER A 534 -10.01 -26.29 -17.08
N THR A 535 -11.22 -26.18 -16.60
CA THR A 535 -11.89 -24.92 -16.30
C THR A 535 -12.41 -24.93 -14.87
N VAL A 536 -12.28 -23.81 -14.18
CA VAL A 536 -13.02 -23.52 -12.95
C VAL A 536 -13.70 -22.18 -13.08
N GLY A 537 -14.93 -22.06 -12.59
CA GLY A 537 -15.69 -20.85 -12.81
C GLY A 537 -16.88 -20.67 -11.87
N ARG A 538 -17.57 -19.56 -12.11
CA ARG A 538 -18.83 -19.17 -11.53
C ARG A 538 -19.86 -19.02 -12.65
N ARG A 539 -21.03 -19.66 -12.53
CA ARG A 539 -22.07 -19.62 -13.56
C ARG A 539 -23.41 -19.15 -13.02
N ASN A 540 -24.27 -18.64 -13.91
CA ASN A 540 -25.70 -18.47 -13.65
C ASN A 540 -26.60 -19.21 -14.65
N ARG A 541 -26.04 -20.11 -15.45
CA ARG A 541 -26.78 -21.02 -16.30
C ARG A 541 -27.31 -22.21 -15.47
N ASN A 542 -28.63 -22.51 -15.54
CA ASN A 542 -29.24 -23.58 -14.77
C ASN A 542 -29.07 -23.45 -13.25
N GLY A 543 -28.98 -22.23 -12.75
CA GLY A 543 -28.78 -21.90 -11.35
C GLY A 543 -27.41 -21.34 -11.06
N GLU A 544 -27.32 -20.70 -9.90
CA GLU A 544 -26.11 -20.03 -9.43
C GLU A 544 -25.15 -21.02 -8.79
N ALA A 545 -23.97 -21.26 -9.37
CA ALA A 545 -23.02 -22.25 -8.85
C ALA A 545 -21.56 -21.93 -9.17
N TYR A 546 -20.65 -22.36 -8.30
CA TYR A 546 -19.28 -22.67 -8.72
C TYR A 546 -19.28 -23.96 -9.51
N PHE A 547 -18.53 -24.01 -10.57
CA PHE A 547 -18.42 -25.19 -11.40
C PHE A 547 -16.97 -25.46 -11.83
N ALA A 548 -16.69 -26.70 -12.16
CA ALA A 548 -15.49 -27.10 -12.83
C ALA A 548 -15.82 -28.02 -13.99
N ALA A 549 -15.19 -27.78 -15.13
CA ALA A 549 -15.32 -28.63 -16.33
C ALA A 549 -13.94 -29.15 -16.72
N ALA A 550 -13.85 -30.44 -16.99
CA ALA A 550 -12.78 -31.10 -17.69
C ALA A 550 -13.41 -31.98 -18.79
N ALA A 551 -12.63 -32.46 -19.72
CA ALA A 551 -13.10 -33.11 -20.94
C ALA A 551 -14.12 -34.26 -20.73
N SER A 552 -14.34 -34.74 -19.50
CA SER A 552 -15.24 -35.88 -19.23
C SER A 552 -16.08 -35.80 -17.95
N VAL A 553 -15.84 -34.84 -17.04
CA VAL A 553 -16.55 -34.77 -15.73
C VAL A 553 -16.74 -33.33 -15.32
N GLY A 554 -17.98 -32.94 -15.00
CA GLY A 554 -18.34 -31.67 -14.40
C GLY A 554 -18.77 -31.84 -12.93
N SER A 555 -18.51 -30.87 -12.07
CA SER A 555 -19.04 -30.80 -10.71
C SER A 555 -19.45 -29.37 -10.39
N ASP A 556 -20.55 -29.24 -9.69
CA ASP A 556 -21.17 -27.96 -9.33
C ASP A 556 -21.30 -27.82 -7.81
N SER A 557 -21.23 -26.59 -7.31
CA SER A 557 -21.49 -26.24 -5.93
C SER A 557 -22.33 -24.96 -5.89
N VAL A 558 -23.59 -25.07 -5.47
CA VAL A 558 -24.53 -23.93 -5.41
C VAL A 558 -23.95 -22.80 -4.54
N THR A 559 -24.11 -21.57 -5.03
CA THR A 559 -23.65 -20.36 -4.32
C THR A 559 -24.41 -19.11 -4.79
N THR A 560 -24.51 -18.15 -3.88
CA THR A 560 -25.00 -16.79 -4.16
C THR A 560 -23.90 -15.74 -4.08
N ASP A 561 -22.62 -16.16 -4.00
CA ASP A 561 -21.50 -15.25 -3.86
C ASP A 561 -21.38 -14.32 -5.09
N LEU A 562 -21.30 -13.01 -4.83
CA LEU A 562 -21.05 -11.98 -5.86
C LEU A 562 -19.56 -11.72 -6.09
N ALA A 563 -18.70 -12.27 -5.23
CA ALA A 563 -17.26 -12.20 -5.36
C ALA A 563 -16.62 -13.47 -4.80
N GLY A 564 -15.47 -13.85 -5.34
CA GLY A 564 -14.79 -15.06 -4.90
C GLY A 564 -13.38 -15.18 -5.46
N SER A 565 -12.82 -16.37 -5.30
CA SER A 565 -11.52 -16.70 -5.91
C SER A 565 -11.54 -18.09 -6.53
N LEU A 566 -10.91 -18.20 -7.69
CA LEU A 566 -10.76 -19.42 -8.46
C LEU A 566 -9.29 -19.87 -8.45
N ARG A 567 -9.07 -21.19 -8.52
CA ARG A 567 -7.72 -21.76 -8.51
C ARG A 567 -7.63 -23.02 -9.34
N LEU A 568 -6.60 -23.11 -10.18
CA LEU A 568 -6.22 -24.31 -10.89
C LEU A 568 -4.82 -24.78 -10.47
N VAL A 569 -4.67 -26.04 -10.16
CA VAL A 569 -3.39 -26.65 -9.78
C VAL A 569 -3.10 -27.83 -10.68
N ARG A 570 -1.95 -27.79 -11.36
CA ARG A 570 -1.38 -28.96 -12.03
C ARG A 570 -0.37 -29.63 -11.12
N ASN A 571 -0.61 -30.88 -10.84
CA ASN A 571 0.32 -31.72 -10.08
C ASN A 571 0.59 -33.02 -10.85
N ARG A 572 1.72 -33.07 -11.56
CA ARG A 572 2.10 -34.14 -12.49
C ARG A 572 1.05 -34.29 -13.61
N SER A 573 0.32 -35.40 -13.62
CA SER A 573 -0.73 -35.71 -14.59
C SER A 573 -2.14 -35.31 -14.14
N LEU A 574 -2.28 -34.65 -12.98
CA LEU A 574 -3.58 -34.26 -12.43
C LEU A 574 -3.78 -32.75 -12.51
N MET A 575 -4.98 -32.37 -12.92
CA MET A 575 -5.52 -31.03 -12.74
C MET A 575 -6.51 -31.03 -11.59
N LEU A 576 -6.39 -30.04 -10.71
CA LEU A 576 -7.25 -29.83 -9.55
C LEU A 576 -7.87 -28.46 -9.64
N ALA A 577 -9.19 -28.38 -9.60
CA ALA A 577 -9.97 -27.14 -9.67
C ALA A 577 -10.58 -26.82 -8.32
N TYR A 578 -10.41 -25.58 -7.86
CA TYR A 578 -10.88 -25.14 -6.55
C TYR A 578 -11.58 -23.79 -6.65
N TYR A 579 -12.49 -23.56 -5.71
CA TYR A 579 -13.01 -22.23 -5.35
C TYR A 579 -12.73 -21.94 -3.87
N ARG A 580 -12.87 -20.69 -3.45
CA ARG A 580 -12.65 -20.28 -2.06
C ARG A 580 -13.98 -20.05 -1.36
N ARG A 581 -14.19 -20.71 -0.19
CA ARG A 581 -15.33 -20.52 0.70
C ARG A 581 -14.83 -20.37 2.14
N ASP A 582 -15.29 -19.36 2.87
CA ASP A 582 -14.92 -19.12 4.29
C ASP A 582 -13.40 -19.11 4.51
N GLY A 583 -12.66 -18.47 3.59
CA GLY A 583 -11.21 -18.39 3.66
C GLY A 583 -10.45 -19.67 3.29
N ARG A 584 -11.14 -20.78 2.96
CA ARG A 584 -10.54 -22.08 2.63
C ARG A 584 -10.75 -22.47 1.17
N TRP A 585 -9.76 -23.17 0.60
CA TRP A 585 -9.90 -23.75 -0.72
C TRP A 585 -10.71 -25.05 -0.68
N VAL A 586 -11.80 -25.09 -1.43
CA VAL A 586 -12.67 -26.25 -1.59
C VAL A 586 -12.40 -26.87 -2.95
N LEU A 587 -12.10 -28.14 -2.99
CA LEU A 587 -11.87 -28.90 -4.23
C LEU A 587 -13.21 -29.17 -4.92
N LEU A 588 -13.33 -28.73 -6.19
CA LEU A 588 -14.48 -29.01 -7.02
C LEU A 588 -14.26 -30.25 -7.90
N SER A 589 -13.10 -30.38 -8.52
CA SER A 589 -12.84 -31.41 -9.51
C SER A 589 -11.40 -31.87 -9.54
N ARG A 590 -11.22 -33.13 -9.97
CA ARG A 590 -9.95 -33.74 -10.36
C ARG A 590 -10.10 -34.27 -11.76
N SER A 591 -9.13 -34.00 -12.62
CA SER A 591 -9.09 -34.49 -14.00
C SER A 591 -7.66 -34.78 -14.43
N ASP A 592 -7.49 -35.44 -15.55
CA ASP A 592 -6.16 -35.61 -16.15
C ASP A 592 -5.68 -34.29 -16.76
N ALA A 593 -4.41 -33.96 -16.51
CA ALA A 593 -3.77 -32.80 -17.12
C ALA A 593 -3.34 -33.12 -18.56
N MET A 594 -3.62 -32.19 -19.48
CA MET A 594 -3.06 -32.25 -20.81
C MET A 594 -1.53 -32.18 -20.74
N ARG A 595 -0.84 -32.94 -21.62
CA ARG A 595 0.63 -32.91 -21.68
C ARG A 595 1.12 -31.60 -22.30
N GLY A 596 2.33 -31.18 -21.89
CA GLY A 596 3.00 -30.02 -22.49
C GLY A 596 2.79 -28.72 -21.71
N GLU A 597 3.12 -27.64 -22.35
CA GLU A 597 2.92 -26.26 -21.87
C GLU A 597 1.49 -25.79 -22.17
N THR A 598 0.96 -24.90 -21.35
CA THR A 598 -0.39 -24.36 -21.53
C THR A 598 -0.39 -22.84 -21.36
N PHE A 599 -1.33 -22.20 -21.99
CA PHE A 599 -1.71 -20.82 -21.66
C PHE A 599 -2.76 -20.80 -20.54
N VAL A 600 -2.94 -19.67 -19.93
CA VAL A 600 -4.02 -19.39 -18.98
C VAL A 600 -4.96 -18.37 -19.63
N ARG A 601 -6.26 -18.59 -19.46
CA ARG A 601 -7.29 -17.67 -19.91
C ARG A 601 -8.13 -17.19 -18.75
N LEU A 602 -8.41 -15.89 -18.73
CA LEU A 602 -9.50 -15.27 -17.96
C LEU A 602 -10.60 -14.88 -18.93
N ALA A 603 -11.81 -15.31 -18.69
CA ALA A 603 -12.93 -15.04 -19.60
C ALA A 603 -14.29 -14.93 -18.90
N VAL A 604 -15.18 -14.20 -19.55
CA VAL A 604 -16.64 -14.27 -19.37
C VAL A 604 -17.19 -14.87 -20.65
N ARG A 605 -18.01 -15.91 -20.52
CA ARG A 605 -18.60 -16.62 -21.66
C ARG A 605 -20.11 -16.73 -21.49
N ALA A 606 -20.86 -16.26 -22.46
CA ALA A 606 -22.30 -16.45 -22.56
C ALA A 606 -22.63 -17.46 -23.67
N ALA A 607 -23.56 -18.37 -23.41
CA ALA A 607 -24.10 -19.24 -24.48
C ALA A 607 -25.10 -18.43 -25.30
N GLY A 608 -24.86 -18.25 -26.59
CA GLY A 608 -25.67 -17.37 -27.43
C GLY A 608 -27.18 -17.68 -27.43
N ALA A 609 -27.56 -18.95 -27.23
CA ALA A 609 -28.96 -19.36 -27.14
C ALA A 609 -29.61 -19.05 -25.77
N ASP A 610 -28.80 -18.90 -24.71
CA ASP A 610 -29.28 -18.71 -23.33
C ASP A 610 -28.99 -17.28 -22.83
N PHE A 611 -28.34 -16.43 -23.64
CA PHE A 611 -28.00 -15.06 -23.26
C PHE A 611 -29.25 -14.16 -23.26
N SER A 612 -29.51 -13.49 -22.14
CA SER A 612 -30.69 -12.66 -21.94
C SER A 612 -30.64 -11.28 -22.61
N ASN A 613 -29.55 -10.97 -23.31
CA ASN A 613 -29.25 -9.65 -23.89
C ASN A 613 -29.25 -8.51 -22.86
N GLU A 614 -28.73 -8.81 -21.66
CA GLU A 614 -28.48 -7.83 -20.63
C GLU A 614 -26.96 -7.66 -20.46
N GLU A 615 -26.54 -6.44 -20.09
CA GLU A 615 -25.12 -6.16 -19.87
C GLU A 615 -24.55 -7.04 -18.75
N VAL A 616 -23.37 -7.58 -18.99
CA VAL A 616 -22.60 -8.34 -18.00
C VAL A 616 -21.25 -7.69 -17.80
N GLN A 617 -20.93 -7.39 -16.54
CA GLN A 617 -19.59 -6.91 -16.17
C GLN A 617 -19.00 -7.76 -15.06
N VAL A 618 -17.78 -8.24 -15.27
CA VAL A 618 -17.03 -9.02 -14.29
C VAL A 618 -15.62 -8.45 -14.16
N ALA A 619 -15.25 -8.12 -12.94
CA ALA A 619 -13.88 -7.71 -12.62
C ALA A 619 -13.05 -8.91 -12.19
N PHE A 620 -11.83 -9.03 -12.71
CA PHE A 620 -10.79 -9.92 -12.22
C PHE A 620 -9.70 -9.10 -11.54
N ASP A 621 -9.06 -9.71 -10.53
CA ASP A 621 -8.03 -9.06 -9.74
C ASP A 621 -7.06 -10.09 -9.17
N ASN A 622 -5.84 -9.64 -8.80
CA ASN A 622 -4.87 -10.44 -8.09
C ASN A 622 -4.59 -11.82 -8.75
N PHE A 623 -4.40 -11.83 -10.06
CA PHE A 623 -3.97 -13.03 -10.76
C PHE A 623 -2.56 -13.42 -10.30
N ARG A 624 -2.38 -14.68 -9.91
CA ARG A 624 -1.10 -15.19 -9.37
C ARG A 624 -0.73 -16.52 -9.95
N VAL A 625 0.53 -16.63 -10.32
CA VAL A 625 1.18 -17.93 -10.56
C VAL A 625 2.07 -18.21 -9.35
N LEU A 626 1.63 -19.06 -8.44
CA LEU A 626 2.36 -19.36 -7.20
C LEU A 626 3.45 -20.41 -7.38
N ARG A 627 3.33 -21.25 -8.36
CA ARG A 627 4.31 -22.29 -8.70
C ARG A 627 4.21 -22.57 -10.19
N GLY A 628 5.31 -22.88 -10.81
CA GLY A 628 5.39 -23.21 -12.23
C GLY A 628 6.67 -22.69 -12.86
N ARG A 629 6.84 -22.98 -14.12
CA ARG A 629 7.87 -22.39 -14.96
C ARG A 629 7.17 -21.63 -16.07
N LEU A 630 7.47 -20.35 -16.18
CA LEU A 630 6.99 -19.50 -17.26
C LEU A 630 7.95 -19.54 -18.44
N SER A 631 7.39 -19.65 -19.65
CA SER A 631 8.07 -19.51 -20.92
C SER A 631 7.36 -18.39 -21.67
N CYS A 632 7.94 -17.20 -21.67
CA CYS A 632 7.41 -16.04 -22.37
C CYS A 632 8.15 -15.84 -23.70
N PRO A 633 7.51 -15.31 -24.76
CA PRO A 633 8.11 -15.08 -26.08
C PRO A 633 9.25 -14.07 -26.08
#